data_afc1c4afaf567f48a82caba8b4e84f0e
#
_entry.id   afc1c4afaf567f48a82caba8b4e84f0e
#
_cell.length_a   1.000
_cell.length_b   1.000
_cell.length_c   1.000
_cell.angle_alpha   90.00
_cell.angle_beta   90.00
_cell.angle_gamma   90.00
#
_symmetry.space_group_name_H-M   'P 1'
#
loop_
_entity.id
_entity.type
_entity.pdbx_description
1 polymer ?
#
loop_
_entity_poly.entity_id
_entity_poly.type
_entity_poly.pdbx_seq_one_letter_code
_entity_poly.pdbx_strand_id
1 'polypeptide(L)'
;MALPIIDSLDELIYPIYNSAATQVMDVYHSDNLETKSKEDNSPVTVADLLSHQAIKLGLESITKDIPVLSEEEKYPSSIPKEFWLIDPLDGTKEFINKSNEFTLNIALISNGIPVYGFVGAPAMNLLWTSNTVKHQALSNTSDLPKFLRVVGSKSHKTDQDTAFGAFLKEKGIDHQFKSYGSSLKICMLATGDADIYPRFGPTSEWDIAAAHAILLAAGGDILDISSMKTLEYGKKDTILNPYFVAFGASMGITEVGKIFNEFS
;
A
#
# COMPACT_ATOMS: atom_id res chain seq x y z
N MET A 1 -25.73 -1.57 -7.87
CA MET A 1 -25.09 -0.46 -8.62
C MET A 1 -24.01 -1.07 -9.49
N ALA A 2 -23.80 -0.63 -10.73
CA ALA A 2 -22.72 -1.16 -11.55
C ALA A 2 -21.43 -0.40 -11.17
N LEU A 3 -20.36 -1.14 -10.86
CA LEU A 3 -19.02 -0.57 -10.72
C LEU A 3 -18.62 0.13 -12.03
N PRO A 4 -17.84 1.22 -11.98
CA PRO A 4 -17.25 1.80 -13.17
C PRO A 4 -16.44 0.73 -13.92
N ILE A 5 -16.31 0.87 -15.23
CA ILE A 5 -15.48 -0.03 -16.03
C ILE A 5 -14.03 0.15 -15.57
N ILE A 6 -13.47 -0.85 -14.91
CA ILE A 6 -12.14 -0.78 -14.26
C ILE A 6 -11.06 -0.40 -15.26
N ASP A 7 -11.13 -0.92 -16.48
CA ASP A 7 -10.15 -0.66 -17.54
C ASP A 7 -10.06 0.83 -17.97
N SER A 8 -11.12 1.63 -17.72
CA SER A 8 -11.13 3.06 -18.03
C SER A 8 -10.81 3.96 -16.83
N LEU A 9 -10.61 3.39 -15.64
CA LEU A 9 -10.38 4.19 -14.43
C LEU A 9 -9.09 5.00 -14.49
N ASP A 10 -8.05 4.52 -15.13
CA ASP A 10 -6.78 5.25 -15.23
C ASP A 10 -6.97 6.62 -15.89
N GLU A 11 -7.78 6.71 -16.95
CA GLU A 11 -8.06 7.96 -17.65
C GLU A 11 -8.82 8.97 -16.77
N LEU A 12 -9.67 8.47 -15.86
CA LEU A 12 -10.46 9.28 -14.94
C LEU A 12 -9.66 9.67 -13.69
N ILE A 13 -8.84 8.77 -13.16
CA ILE A 13 -8.10 8.97 -11.91
C ILE A 13 -6.82 9.79 -12.13
N TYR A 14 -6.16 9.63 -13.28
CA TYR A 14 -4.91 10.34 -13.54
C TYR A 14 -5.03 11.88 -13.43
N PRO A 15 -6.07 12.56 -13.97
CA PRO A 15 -6.24 14.01 -13.77
C PRO A 15 -6.45 14.38 -12.29
N ILE A 16 -7.17 13.53 -11.53
CA ILE A 16 -7.43 13.73 -10.10
C ILE A 16 -6.11 13.65 -9.32
N TYR A 17 -5.36 12.56 -9.55
CA TYR A 17 -4.02 12.38 -8.99
C TYR A 17 -3.11 13.57 -9.32
N ASN A 18 -3.08 13.98 -10.58
CA ASN A 18 -2.18 15.03 -11.05
C ASN A 18 -2.46 16.38 -10.36
N SER A 19 -3.74 16.68 -10.14
CA SER A 19 -4.16 17.86 -9.37
C SER A 19 -3.67 17.78 -7.91
N ALA A 20 -3.84 16.64 -7.25
CA ALA A 20 -3.37 16.43 -5.88
C ALA A 20 -1.84 16.46 -5.80
N ALA A 21 -1.16 15.73 -6.69
CA ALA A 21 0.30 15.66 -6.74
C ALA A 21 0.95 17.03 -6.96
N THR A 22 0.36 17.88 -7.81
CA THR A 22 0.85 19.26 -8.00
C THR A 22 0.82 20.04 -6.69
N GLN A 23 -0.31 20.03 -5.98
CA GLN A 23 -0.46 20.73 -4.70
C GLN A 23 0.49 20.18 -3.64
N VAL A 24 0.65 18.85 -3.57
CA VAL A 24 1.62 18.19 -2.66
C VAL A 24 3.04 18.65 -2.98
N MET A 25 3.42 18.67 -4.26
CA MET A 25 4.77 19.06 -4.66
C MET A 25 5.05 20.55 -4.48
N ASP A 26 4.04 21.42 -4.62
CA ASP A 26 4.17 22.86 -4.30
C ASP A 26 4.49 23.05 -2.81
N VAL A 27 3.81 22.34 -1.92
CA VAL A 27 4.11 22.34 -0.48
C VAL A 27 5.49 21.69 -0.21
N TYR A 28 5.80 20.58 -0.89
CA TYR A 28 7.08 19.89 -0.74
C TYR A 28 8.27 20.77 -1.06
N HIS A 29 8.16 21.65 -2.04
CA HIS A 29 9.22 22.58 -2.44
C HIS A 29 9.22 23.91 -1.67
N SER A 30 8.19 24.17 -0.84
CA SER A 30 8.14 25.36 -0.04
C SER A 30 9.12 25.30 1.15
N ASP A 31 9.61 26.49 1.58
CA ASP A 31 10.52 26.61 2.73
C ASP A 31 9.78 26.49 4.09
N ASN A 32 8.45 26.65 4.09
CA ASN A 32 7.61 26.62 5.29
C ASN A 32 6.69 25.39 5.27
N LEU A 33 7.14 24.31 5.90
CA LEU A 33 6.29 23.15 6.19
C LEU A 33 5.59 23.37 7.54
N GLU A 34 4.34 23.84 7.49
CA GLU A 34 3.49 23.84 8.68
C GLU A 34 3.05 22.40 8.98
N THR A 35 3.50 21.88 10.13
CA THR A 35 3.11 20.56 10.63
C THR A 35 2.22 20.70 11.84
N LYS A 36 1.17 19.86 11.92
CA LYS A 36 0.32 19.68 13.08
C LYS A 36 0.40 18.21 13.53
N SER A 37 0.05 17.93 14.78
CA SER A 37 -0.09 16.56 15.25
C SER A 37 -1.55 16.17 15.24
N LYS A 38 -1.88 14.97 14.74
CA LYS A 38 -3.19 14.34 14.89
C LYS A 38 -3.40 13.87 16.35
N GLU A 39 -4.58 13.37 16.68
CA GLU A 39 -4.90 12.85 18.02
C GLU A 39 -4.02 11.66 18.44
N ASP A 40 -3.54 10.87 17.48
CA ASP A 40 -2.62 9.74 17.67
C ASP A 40 -1.14 10.14 17.68
N ASN A 41 -0.82 11.45 17.70
CA ASN A 41 0.50 12.04 17.59
C ASN A 41 1.22 11.83 16.24
N SER A 42 0.56 11.33 15.21
CA SER A 42 1.12 11.33 13.86
C SER A 42 1.16 12.76 13.30
N PRO A 43 2.16 13.11 12.47
CA PRO A 43 2.20 14.42 11.83
C PRO A 43 1.17 14.49 10.70
N VAL A 44 0.57 15.66 10.53
CA VAL A 44 -0.20 16.03 9.36
C VAL A 44 0.30 17.38 8.84
N THR A 45 0.38 17.52 7.56
CA THR A 45 0.80 18.76 6.89
C THR A 45 -0.34 19.37 6.09
N VAL A 46 -0.16 20.59 5.63
CA VAL A 46 -1.10 21.21 4.68
C VAL A 46 -1.19 20.40 3.38
N ALA A 47 -0.10 19.69 3.01
CA ALA A 47 -0.10 18.82 1.82
C ALA A 47 -1.11 17.67 1.92
N ASP A 48 -1.22 17.02 3.08
CA ASP A 48 -2.19 15.95 3.34
C ASP A 48 -3.62 16.44 3.09
N LEU A 49 -3.96 17.62 3.65
CA LEU A 49 -5.29 18.21 3.54
C LEU A 49 -5.63 18.67 2.12
N LEU A 50 -4.68 19.28 1.41
CA LEU A 50 -4.87 19.71 0.02
C LEU A 50 -5.04 18.50 -0.90
N SER A 51 -4.21 17.49 -0.73
CA SER A 51 -4.30 16.22 -1.46
C SER A 51 -5.64 15.54 -1.20
N HIS A 52 -6.03 15.42 0.08
CA HIS A 52 -7.34 14.87 0.47
C HIS A 52 -8.48 15.58 -0.27
N GLN A 53 -8.54 16.90 -0.23
CA GLN A 53 -9.60 17.67 -0.85
C GLN A 53 -9.63 17.46 -2.37
N ALA A 54 -8.49 17.50 -3.04
CA ALA A 54 -8.39 17.31 -4.49
C ALA A 54 -8.85 15.91 -4.91
N ILE A 55 -8.37 14.86 -4.23
CA ILE A 55 -8.74 13.47 -4.52
C ILE A 55 -10.22 13.24 -4.25
N LYS A 56 -10.73 13.65 -3.08
CA LYS A 56 -12.12 13.42 -2.68
C LYS A 56 -13.09 14.08 -3.65
N LEU A 57 -12.94 15.37 -3.93
CA LEU A 57 -13.81 16.10 -4.86
C LEU A 57 -13.75 15.51 -6.28
N GLY A 58 -12.57 15.09 -6.72
CA GLY A 58 -12.39 14.42 -8.01
C GLY A 58 -13.16 13.10 -8.07
N LEU A 59 -13.00 12.23 -7.08
CA LEU A 59 -13.70 10.94 -7.02
C LEU A 59 -15.21 11.10 -6.93
N GLU A 60 -15.71 12.02 -6.11
CA GLU A 60 -17.13 12.34 -5.99
C GLU A 60 -17.73 12.87 -7.32
N SER A 61 -16.91 13.51 -8.15
CA SER A 61 -17.36 14.02 -9.46
C SER A 61 -17.57 12.92 -10.49
N ILE A 62 -16.77 11.84 -10.43
CA ILE A 62 -16.82 10.74 -11.40
C ILE A 62 -17.68 9.56 -10.92
N THR A 63 -17.87 9.39 -9.60
CA THR A 63 -18.60 8.25 -9.01
C THR A 63 -19.47 8.72 -7.83
N LYS A 64 -20.56 9.45 -8.11
CA LYS A 64 -21.41 10.08 -7.08
C LYS A 64 -21.99 9.12 -6.03
N ASP A 65 -22.18 7.87 -6.40
CA ASP A 65 -22.83 6.86 -5.56
C ASP A 65 -21.82 6.00 -4.79
N ILE A 66 -20.51 6.16 -5.02
CA ILE A 66 -19.46 5.41 -4.33
C ILE A 66 -18.81 6.34 -3.31
N PRO A 67 -19.00 6.12 -2.00
CA PRO A 67 -18.45 7.00 -0.97
C PRO A 67 -16.92 6.91 -0.91
N VAL A 68 -16.30 7.99 -0.46
CA VAL A 68 -14.85 8.10 -0.26
C VAL A 68 -14.54 8.01 1.23
N LEU A 69 -13.70 7.05 1.61
CA LEU A 69 -13.13 6.93 2.95
C LEU A 69 -11.66 7.35 2.89
N SER A 70 -11.25 8.22 3.80
CA SER A 70 -9.92 8.82 3.80
C SER A 70 -9.29 8.78 5.17
N GLU A 71 -7.95 8.67 5.22
CA GLU A 71 -7.16 8.83 6.44
C GLU A 71 -7.46 10.16 7.15
N GLU A 72 -7.75 11.22 6.39
CA GLU A 72 -7.96 12.58 6.91
C GLU A 72 -9.39 12.82 7.44
N GLU A 73 -10.24 11.78 7.45
CA GLU A 73 -11.60 11.85 7.95
C GLU A 73 -11.86 10.78 9.02
N LYS A 74 -12.88 11.04 9.82
CA LYS A 74 -13.32 10.04 10.81
C LYS A 74 -13.85 8.80 10.09
N TYR A 75 -13.31 7.65 10.45
CA TYR A 75 -13.76 6.38 9.91
C TYR A 75 -15.23 6.13 10.28
N PRO A 76 -16.10 5.78 9.32
CA PRO A 76 -17.53 5.65 9.59
C PRO A 76 -17.84 4.38 10.39
N SER A 77 -18.90 4.41 11.19
CA SER A 77 -19.37 3.25 11.98
C SER A 77 -20.02 2.15 11.11
N SER A 78 -20.37 2.47 9.88
CA SER A 78 -20.93 1.51 8.92
C SER A 78 -20.18 1.64 7.60
N ILE A 79 -19.54 0.55 7.19
CA ILE A 79 -18.75 0.51 5.97
C ILE A 79 -19.64 -0.01 4.83
N PRO A 80 -19.74 0.72 3.71
CA PRO A 80 -20.46 0.25 2.54
C PRO A 80 -19.71 -0.91 1.87
N LYS A 81 -20.42 -1.65 1.01
CA LYS A 81 -19.79 -2.75 0.25
C LYS A 81 -18.82 -2.27 -0.83
N GLU A 82 -19.10 -1.07 -1.35
CA GLU A 82 -18.33 -0.44 -2.41
C GLU A 82 -17.94 0.95 -1.94
N PHE A 83 -16.65 1.26 -1.94
CA PHE A 83 -16.12 2.54 -1.51
C PHE A 83 -14.72 2.80 -2.07
N TRP A 84 -14.40 4.06 -2.25
CA TRP A 84 -13.04 4.50 -2.43
C TRP A 84 -12.34 4.55 -1.06
N LEU A 85 -11.13 4.03 -1.00
CA LEU A 85 -10.27 4.11 0.18
C LEU A 85 -8.99 4.84 -0.22
N ILE A 86 -8.73 5.98 0.42
CA ILE A 86 -7.62 6.84 0.04
C ILE A 86 -6.70 7.14 1.23
N ASP A 87 -5.41 7.15 0.93
CA ASP A 87 -4.39 7.79 1.73
C ASP A 87 -3.81 8.95 0.90
N PRO A 88 -4.18 10.18 1.23
CA PRO A 88 -3.79 11.34 0.45
C PRO A 88 -2.29 11.63 0.43
N LEU A 89 -1.56 11.19 1.47
CA LEU A 89 -0.11 11.33 1.57
C LEU A 89 0.47 10.29 2.54
N ASP A 90 0.67 9.06 2.05
CA ASP A 90 1.38 8.01 2.80
C ASP A 90 2.88 8.36 2.89
N GLY A 91 3.42 8.27 4.10
CA GLY A 91 4.80 8.64 4.36
C GLY A 91 4.98 10.11 4.72
N THR A 92 4.11 10.69 5.55
CA THR A 92 4.23 12.09 6.01
C THR A 92 5.59 12.37 6.69
N LYS A 93 6.16 11.38 7.38
CA LYS A 93 7.53 11.51 7.95
C LYS A 93 8.59 11.64 6.85
N GLU A 94 8.49 10.82 5.82
CA GLU A 94 9.36 10.86 4.64
C GLU A 94 9.22 12.18 3.89
N PHE A 95 7.99 12.69 3.78
CA PHE A 95 7.69 14.00 3.20
C PHE A 95 8.37 15.13 3.99
N ILE A 96 8.16 15.18 5.31
CA ILE A 96 8.77 16.18 6.19
C ILE A 96 10.30 16.12 6.13
N ASN A 97 10.89 14.93 6.12
CA ASN A 97 12.32 14.70 6.06
C ASN A 97 12.92 14.83 4.64
N LYS A 98 12.13 15.22 3.65
CA LYS A 98 12.57 15.41 2.24
C LYS A 98 13.24 14.17 1.64
N SER A 99 12.76 12.97 1.98
CA SER A 99 13.35 11.71 1.49
C SER A 99 12.81 11.23 0.14
N ASN A 100 11.86 11.93 -0.45
CA ASN A 100 11.17 11.60 -1.71
C ASN A 100 10.31 10.32 -1.68
N GLU A 101 10.33 9.53 -0.61
CA GLU A 101 9.70 8.22 -0.52
C GLU A 101 8.29 8.30 0.09
N PHE A 102 7.43 9.15 -0.46
CA PHE A 102 6.02 9.29 -0.09
C PHE A 102 5.12 9.04 -1.31
N THR A 103 3.90 8.59 -1.05
CA THR A 103 2.95 8.22 -2.11
C THR A 103 1.56 8.79 -1.85
N LEU A 104 0.77 8.92 -2.92
CA LEU A 104 -0.66 9.17 -2.90
C LEU A 104 -1.34 7.87 -3.32
N ASN A 105 -2.24 7.34 -2.48
CA ASN A 105 -2.85 6.03 -2.64
C ASN A 105 -4.36 6.17 -2.86
N ILE A 106 -4.88 5.58 -3.95
CA ILE A 106 -6.31 5.56 -4.28
C ILE A 106 -6.71 4.12 -4.59
N ALA A 107 -7.61 3.54 -3.81
CA ALA A 107 -8.13 2.19 -4.02
C ALA A 107 -9.65 2.20 -4.20
N LEU A 108 -10.17 1.34 -5.08
CA LEU A 108 -11.59 0.99 -5.13
C LEU A 108 -11.77 -0.38 -4.48
N ILE A 109 -12.59 -0.41 -3.45
CA ILE A 109 -12.93 -1.64 -2.71
C ILE A 109 -14.33 -2.09 -3.12
N SER A 110 -14.49 -3.38 -3.41
CA SER A 110 -15.80 -4.02 -3.63
C SER A 110 -15.88 -5.31 -2.83
N ASN A 111 -16.87 -5.39 -1.93
CA ASN A 111 -17.10 -6.55 -1.07
C ASN A 111 -15.84 -7.02 -0.31
N GLY A 112 -15.06 -6.07 0.20
CA GLY A 112 -13.83 -6.34 0.95
C GLY A 112 -12.58 -6.59 0.08
N ILE A 113 -12.71 -6.63 -1.23
CA ILE A 113 -11.61 -6.90 -2.16
C ILE A 113 -11.17 -5.58 -2.81
N PRO A 114 -9.87 -5.28 -2.87
CA PRO A 114 -9.37 -4.13 -3.60
C PRO A 114 -9.33 -4.46 -5.09
N VAL A 115 -10.32 -3.95 -5.84
CA VAL A 115 -10.53 -4.27 -7.26
C VAL A 115 -9.80 -3.32 -8.22
N TYR A 116 -9.39 -2.16 -7.74
CA TYR A 116 -8.57 -1.20 -8.48
C TYR A 116 -7.65 -0.47 -7.51
N GLY A 117 -6.44 -0.17 -7.97
CA GLY A 117 -5.44 0.59 -7.24
C GLY A 117 -4.66 1.55 -8.13
N PHE A 118 -4.40 2.72 -7.59
CA PHE A 118 -3.57 3.76 -8.18
C PHE A 118 -2.63 4.28 -7.09
N VAL A 119 -1.32 4.14 -7.32
CA VAL A 119 -0.26 4.62 -6.43
C VAL A 119 0.68 5.52 -7.21
N GLY A 120 0.80 6.77 -6.79
CA GLY A 120 1.75 7.70 -7.37
C GLY A 120 2.78 8.18 -6.36
N ALA A 121 4.06 8.19 -6.73
CA ALA A 121 5.17 8.77 -5.97
C ALA A 121 5.69 10.02 -6.70
N PRO A 122 5.09 11.21 -6.45
CA PRO A 122 5.30 12.38 -7.30
C PRO A 122 6.75 12.90 -7.23
N ALA A 123 7.40 12.83 -6.09
CA ALA A 123 8.81 13.27 -5.96
C ALA A 123 9.80 12.35 -6.69
N MET A 124 9.39 11.12 -7.02
CA MET A 124 10.20 10.15 -7.77
C MET A 124 9.78 10.04 -9.23
N ASN A 125 8.70 10.72 -9.64
CA ASN A 125 8.08 10.60 -10.96
C ASN A 125 7.72 9.15 -11.32
N LEU A 126 7.19 8.40 -10.33
CA LEU A 126 6.76 7.01 -10.49
C LEU A 126 5.25 6.89 -10.30
N LEU A 127 4.66 5.97 -11.05
CA LEU A 127 3.24 5.69 -11.04
C LEU A 127 2.98 4.21 -11.31
N TRP A 128 2.05 3.63 -10.56
CA TRP A 128 1.56 2.26 -10.73
C TRP A 128 0.04 2.23 -10.66
N THR A 129 -0.57 1.45 -11.55
CA THR A 129 -2.01 1.16 -11.50
C THR A 129 -2.24 -0.32 -11.71
N SER A 130 -3.40 -0.81 -11.29
CA SER A 130 -3.79 -2.20 -11.55
C SER A 130 -3.87 -2.53 -13.05
N ASN A 131 -4.07 -1.53 -13.90
CA ASN A 131 -4.20 -1.72 -15.36
C ASN A 131 -2.84 -1.67 -16.09
N THR A 132 -1.81 -1.06 -15.48
CA THR A 132 -0.50 -0.87 -16.13
C THR A 132 0.54 -1.92 -15.76
N VAL A 133 0.36 -2.61 -14.62
CA VAL A 133 1.28 -3.69 -14.24
C VAL A 133 1.06 -4.93 -15.10
N LYS A 134 2.14 -5.65 -15.37
CA LYS A 134 2.06 -6.89 -16.15
C LYS A 134 1.73 -8.06 -15.22
N HIS A 135 0.65 -8.74 -15.50
CA HIS A 135 0.33 -9.98 -14.80
C HIS A 135 1.41 -11.04 -15.04
N GLN A 136 1.86 -11.66 -13.97
CA GLN A 136 2.79 -12.78 -13.99
C GLN A 136 2.12 -13.97 -13.29
N ALA A 137 2.30 -15.17 -13.82
CA ALA A 137 1.81 -16.37 -13.16
C ALA A 137 2.58 -16.58 -11.85
N LEU A 138 1.85 -16.88 -10.76
CA LEU A 138 2.45 -17.25 -9.48
C LEU A 138 3.40 -18.44 -9.67
N SER A 139 4.51 -18.40 -8.95
CA SER A 139 5.40 -19.56 -8.83
C SER A 139 4.64 -20.75 -8.24
N ASN A 140 4.80 -21.92 -8.84
CA ASN A 140 4.22 -23.17 -8.36
C ASN A 140 5.22 -24.04 -7.61
N THR A 141 6.39 -23.50 -7.26
CA THR A 141 7.37 -24.25 -6.49
C THR A 141 6.90 -24.43 -5.06
N SER A 142 7.24 -25.59 -4.48
CA SER A 142 7.06 -25.86 -3.05
C SER A 142 8.38 -25.82 -2.29
N ASP A 143 9.51 -25.64 -3.00
CA ASP A 143 10.82 -25.61 -2.38
C ASP A 143 11.11 -24.21 -1.82
N LEU A 144 11.84 -24.17 -0.70
CA LEU A 144 12.29 -22.89 -0.15
C LEU A 144 13.25 -22.21 -1.14
N PRO A 145 13.15 -20.88 -1.32
CA PRO A 145 14.02 -20.17 -2.24
C PRO A 145 15.46 -20.17 -1.71
N LYS A 146 16.43 -20.18 -2.62
CA LYS A 146 17.85 -20.05 -2.25
C LYS A 146 18.25 -18.61 -1.94
N PHE A 147 17.51 -17.65 -2.50
CA PHE A 147 17.76 -16.22 -2.35
C PHE A 147 16.43 -15.44 -2.34
N LEU A 148 16.33 -14.42 -1.48
CA LEU A 148 15.18 -13.52 -1.39
C LEU A 148 15.60 -12.06 -1.40
N ARG A 149 14.90 -11.25 -2.19
CA ARG A 149 14.91 -9.79 -2.10
C ARG A 149 13.81 -9.37 -1.13
N VAL A 150 14.20 -9.10 0.11
CA VAL A 150 13.27 -8.69 1.18
C VAL A 150 13.20 -7.18 1.23
N VAL A 151 11.98 -6.64 1.23
CA VAL A 151 11.77 -5.22 1.50
C VAL A 151 11.15 -5.02 2.87
N GLY A 152 11.44 -3.89 3.51
CA GLY A 152 10.95 -3.57 4.84
C GLY A 152 10.77 -2.07 5.06
N SER A 153 10.20 -1.72 6.21
CA SER A 153 9.97 -0.32 6.57
C SER A 153 11.28 0.38 6.90
N LYS A 154 11.41 1.62 6.40
CA LYS A 154 12.53 2.51 6.72
C LYS A 154 12.38 3.12 8.11
N SER A 155 11.19 3.59 8.43
CA SER A 155 10.90 4.37 9.64
C SER A 155 10.32 3.56 10.81
N HIS A 156 9.93 2.29 10.59
CA HIS A 156 9.23 1.45 11.56
C HIS A 156 9.80 0.02 11.60
N LYS A 157 11.12 -0.09 11.78
CA LYS A 157 11.77 -1.39 11.96
C LYS A 157 11.47 -1.94 13.35
N THR A 158 11.11 -3.23 13.43
CA THR A 158 10.81 -3.95 14.68
C THR A 158 11.87 -5.01 15.00
N ASP A 159 11.85 -5.55 16.22
CA ASP A 159 12.71 -6.69 16.58
C ASP A 159 12.38 -7.94 15.75
N GLN A 160 11.11 -8.11 15.36
CA GLN A 160 10.67 -9.20 14.49
C GLN A 160 11.24 -9.11 13.07
N ASP A 161 11.45 -7.90 12.52
CA ASP A 161 12.13 -7.73 11.23
C ASP A 161 13.59 -8.25 11.31
N THR A 162 14.24 -8.03 12.46
CA THR A 162 15.60 -8.52 12.71
C THR A 162 15.61 -10.04 12.91
N ALA A 163 14.65 -10.58 13.66
CA ALA A 163 14.47 -12.01 13.88
C ALA A 163 14.18 -12.74 12.57
N PHE A 164 13.36 -12.16 11.67
CA PHE A 164 13.08 -12.75 10.37
C PHE A 164 14.35 -12.89 9.51
N GLY A 165 15.20 -11.88 9.48
CA GLY A 165 16.50 -11.97 8.79
C GLY A 165 17.41 -13.05 9.36
N ALA A 166 17.45 -13.19 10.71
CA ALA A 166 18.21 -14.28 11.37
C ALA A 166 17.66 -15.66 11.03
N PHE A 167 16.32 -15.82 11.02
CA PHE A 167 15.63 -17.03 10.62
C PHE A 167 15.96 -17.45 9.17
N LEU A 168 15.89 -16.52 8.21
CA LEU A 168 16.25 -16.81 6.81
C LEU A 168 17.68 -17.36 6.71
N LYS A 169 18.60 -16.74 7.43
CA LYS A 169 20.00 -17.18 7.46
C LYS A 169 20.16 -18.58 8.08
N GLU A 170 19.43 -18.88 9.16
CA GLU A 170 19.41 -20.21 9.80
C GLU A 170 18.89 -21.29 8.83
N LYS A 171 17.89 -20.96 8.02
CA LYS A 171 17.32 -21.84 6.98
C LYS A 171 18.20 -21.96 5.73
N GLY A 172 19.35 -21.29 5.68
CA GLY A 172 20.22 -21.29 4.51
C GLY A 172 19.67 -20.53 3.32
N ILE A 173 18.74 -19.58 3.56
CA ILE A 173 18.17 -18.69 2.56
C ILE A 173 19.00 -17.42 2.53
N ASP A 174 19.79 -17.23 1.49
CA ASP A 174 20.48 -15.97 1.25
C ASP A 174 19.47 -14.86 0.99
N HIS A 175 19.73 -13.66 1.48
CA HIS A 175 18.78 -12.56 1.27
C HIS A 175 19.47 -11.20 1.19
N GLN A 176 18.84 -10.30 0.43
CA GLN A 176 19.16 -8.88 0.41
C GLN A 176 17.98 -8.12 1.03
N PHE A 177 18.27 -7.31 2.05
CA PHE A 177 17.25 -6.47 2.68
C PHE A 177 17.38 -5.02 2.19
N LYS A 178 16.25 -4.44 1.70
CA LYS A 178 16.15 -3.03 1.33
C LYS A 178 15.00 -2.39 2.08
N SER A 179 15.22 -1.16 2.57
CA SER A 179 14.18 -0.39 3.27
C SER A 179 13.67 0.73 2.39
N TYR A 180 12.34 0.87 2.31
CA TYR A 180 11.65 1.94 1.61
C TYR A 180 10.58 2.57 2.50
N GLY A 181 10.22 3.83 2.22
CA GLY A 181 9.06 4.50 2.80
C GLY A 181 7.76 4.04 2.15
N SER A 182 6.63 4.39 2.72
CA SER A 182 5.26 4.28 2.23
C SER A 182 4.89 2.97 1.51
N SER A 183 3.89 2.99 0.64
CA SER A 183 3.40 1.86 -0.16
C SER A 183 4.36 1.43 -1.29
N LEU A 184 5.49 2.13 -1.50
CA LEU A 184 6.53 1.78 -2.48
C LEU A 184 6.98 0.32 -2.35
N LYS A 185 7.06 -0.20 -1.11
CA LYS A 185 7.46 -1.59 -0.82
C LYS A 185 6.62 -2.61 -1.58
N ILE A 186 5.29 -2.41 -1.59
CA ILE A 186 4.36 -3.31 -2.27
C ILE A 186 4.42 -3.11 -3.78
N CYS A 187 4.61 -1.87 -4.25
CA CYS A 187 4.83 -1.59 -5.67
C CYS A 187 6.08 -2.28 -6.21
N MET A 188 7.18 -2.37 -5.42
CA MET A 188 8.39 -3.10 -5.81
C MET A 188 8.13 -4.62 -5.95
N LEU A 189 7.21 -5.19 -5.18
CA LEU A 189 6.79 -6.58 -5.37
C LEU A 189 6.03 -6.75 -6.68
N ALA A 190 5.12 -5.83 -6.98
CA ALA A 190 4.31 -5.86 -8.19
C ALA A 190 5.14 -5.72 -9.48
N THR A 191 6.26 -4.98 -9.42
CA THR A 191 7.19 -4.84 -10.55
C THR A 191 8.25 -5.95 -10.64
N GLY A 192 8.33 -6.82 -9.62
CA GLY A 192 9.34 -7.87 -9.55
C GLY A 192 10.74 -7.38 -9.12
N ASP A 193 10.84 -6.18 -8.54
CA ASP A 193 12.09 -5.64 -7.97
C ASP A 193 12.37 -6.16 -6.56
N ALA A 194 11.37 -6.76 -5.91
CA ALA A 194 11.45 -7.45 -4.65
C ALA A 194 10.60 -8.73 -4.68
N ASP A 195 10.82 -9.64 -3.74
CA ASP A 195 10.13 -10.92 -3.66
C ASP A 195 9.13 -10.97 -2.51
N ILE A 196 9.49 -10.40 -1.34
CA ILE A 196 8.71 -10.53 -0.12
C ILE A 196 8.82 -9.29 0.78
N TYR A 197 7.70 -8.96 1.44
CA TYR A 197 7.60 -7.89 2.44
C TYR A 197 6.81 -8.40 3.66
N PRO A 198 7.49 -8.89 4.71
CA PRO A 198 6.85 -9.12 6.00
C PRO A 198 6.61 -7.80 6.73
N ARG A 199 5.47 -7.66 7.39
CA ARG A 199 5.12 -6.49 8.18
C ARG A 199 4.66 -6.87 9.58
N PHE A 200 5.49 -6.58 10.57
CA PHE A 200 5.26 -6.84 11.99
C PHE A 200 4.96 -5.58 12.81
N GLY A 201 4.60 -4.52 12.17
CA GLY A 201 4.21 -3.27 12.83
C GLY A 201 2.85 -2.79 12.35
N PRO A 202 2.20 -1.84 13.06
CA PRO A 202 0.89 -1.36 12.69
C PRO A 202 0.91 -0.67 11.31
N THR A 203 -0.17 -0.88 10.57
CA THR A 203 -0.53 -0.16 9.34
C THR A 203 -2.05 -0.07 9.29
N SER A 204 -2.56 0.95 8.61
CA SER A 204 -3.98 1.10 8.35
C SER A 204 -4.38 0.52 6.99
N GLU A 205 -5.67 0.28 6.77
CA GLU A 205 -6.17 -0.25 5.51
C GLU A 205 -5.80 0.64 4.31
N TRP A 206 -5.87 1.97 4.47
CA TRP A 206 -5.55 2.94 3.40
C TRP A 206 -4.07 2.95 3.01
N ASP A 207 -3.13 2.57 3.91
CA ASP A 207 -1.68 2.53 3.62
C ASP A 207 -1.35 1.48 2.53
N ILE A 208 -2.18 0.43 2.40
CA ILE A 208 -1.81 -0.72 1.58
C ILE A 208 -2.85 -1.11 0.51
N ALA A 209 -4.11 -0.70 0.64
CA ALA A 209 -5.19 -1.18 -0.23
C ALA A 209 -4.94 -0.91 -1.72
N ALA A 210 -4.46 0.29 -2.08
CA ALA A 210 -4.15 0.63 -3.46
C ALA A 210 -3.01 -0.22 -4.02
N ALA A 211 -1.92 -0.34 -3.28
CA ALA A 211 -0.78 -1.16 -3.66
C ALA A 211 -1.12 -2.66 -3.67
N HIS A 212 -2.05 -3.12 -2.81
CA HIS A 212 -2.54 -4.50 -2.82
C HIS A 212 -3.31 -4.81 -4.11
N ALA A 213 -4.22 -3.92 -4.56
CA ALA A 213 -4.90 -4.09 -5.84
C ALA A 213 -3.91 -4.21 -7.01
N ILE A 214 -2.86 -3.38 -7.01
CA ILE A 214 -1.79 -3.42 -8.01
C ILE A 214 -1.02 -4.74 -7.93
N LEU A 215 -0.72 -5.21 -6.72
CA LEU A 215 -0.01 -6.46 -6.49
C LEU A 215 -0.82 -7.67 -6.95
N LEU A 216 -2.15 -7.71 -6.66
CA LEU A 216 -3.07 -8.74 -7.16
C LEU A 216 -3.10 -8.76 -8.70
N ALA A 217 -3.19 -7.59 -9.34
CA ALA A 217 -3.16 -7.49 -10.81
C ALA A 217 -1.82 -8.01 -11.39
N ALA A 218 -0.72 -7.84 -10.66
CA ALA A 218 0.59 -8.36 -11.04
C ALA A 218 0.76 -9.86 -10.78
N GLY A 219 -0.15 -10.50 -10.04
CA GLY A 219 -0.11 -11.93 -9.70
C GLY A 219 0.50 -12.25 -8.34
N GLY A 220 0.75 -11.25 -7.49
CA GLY A 220 1.13 -11.42 -6.08
C GLY A 220 -0.06 -11.34 -5.13
N ASP A 221 0.18 -11.30 -3.81
CA ASP A 221 -0.88 -11.18 -2.80
C ASP A 221 -0.33 -10.61 -1.48
N ILE A 222 -1.25 -10.23 -0.58
CA ILE A 222 -0.97 -9.89 0.82
C ILE A 222 -1.79 -10.80 1.74
N LEU A 223 -1.11 -11.56 2.59
CA LEU A 223 -1.73 -12.50 3.51
C LEU A 223 -1.57 -12.06 4.96
N ASP A 224 -2.61 -12.22 5.76
CA ASP A 224 -2.51 -12.21 7.22
C ASP A 224 -1.60 -13.37 7.67
N ILE A 225 -0.54 -13.07 8.41
CA ILE A 225 0.43 -14.08 8.87
C ILE A 225 -0.21 -15.14 9.76
N SER A 226 -1.23 -14.76 10.56
CA SER A 226 -1.85 -15.68 11.52
C SER A 226 -2.80 -16.68 10.87
N SER A 227 -3.49 -16.28 9.80
CA SER A 227 -4.51 -17.11 9.12
C SER A 227 -4.09 -17.59 7.75
N MET A 228 -3.03 -17.04 7.17
CA MET A 228 -2.57 -17.26 5.79
C MET A 228 -3.68 -17.02 4.75
N LYS A 229 -4.60 -16.11 5.04
CA LYS A 229 -5.65 -15.68 4.13
C LYS A 229 -5.36 -14.30 3.58
N THR A 230 -5.78 -14.07 2.34
CA THR A 230 -5.74 -12.74 1.70
C THR A 230 -6.40 -11.70 2.59
N LEU A 231 -5.80 -10.52 2.72
CA LEU A 231 -6.37 -9.42 3.49
C LEU A 231 -7.65 -8.90 2.83
N GLU A 232 -8.63 -8.61 3.69
CA GLU A 232 -9.89 -7.96 3.30
C GLU A 232 -9.95 -6.56 3.91
N TYR A 233 -10.69 -5.66 3.26
CA TYR A 233 -10.82 -4.24 3.59
C TYR A 233 -12.25 -3.88 3.98
N GLY A 234 -12.41 -2.76 4.70
CA GLY A 234 -13.70 -2.34 5.22
C GLY A 234 -14.11 -3.11 6.47
N LYS A 235 -13.15 -3.44 7.33
CA LYS A 235 -13.41 -4.09 8.62
C LYS A 235 -14.19 -3.13 9.53
N LYS A 236 -15.18 -3.69 10.27
CA LYS A 236 -16.07 -2.89 11.12
C LYS A 236 -15.45 -2.48 12.44
N ASP A 237 -14.53 -3.30 12.97
CA ASP A 237 -14.05 -3.16 14.34
C ASP A 237 -12.74 -2.37 14.44
N THR A 238 -11.97 -2.32 13.37
CA THR A 238 -10.69 -1.63 13.32
C THR A 238 -10.26 -1.31 11.90
N ILE A 239 -9.63 -0.17 11.71
CA ILE A 239 -8.95 0.21 10.45
C ILE A 239 -7.55 -0.42 10.35
N LEU A 240 -7.02 -0.93 11.48
CA LEU A 240 -5.68 -1.51 11.50
C LEU A 240 -5.64 -2.86 10.82
N ASN A 241 -4.58 -3.08 10.06
CA ASN A 241 -4.26 -4.39 9.49
C ASN A 241 -3.66 -5.32 10.56
N PRO A 242 -3.89 -6.64 10.45
CA PRO A 242 -3.09 -7.61 11.18
C PRO A 242 -1.63 -7.56 10.70
N TYR A 243 -0.73 -8.25 11.36
CA TYR A 243 0.59 -8.53 10.79
C TYR A 243 0.43 -9.31 9.51
N PHE A 244 1.15 -8.91 8.46
CA PHE A 244 0.97 -9.49 7.13
C PHE A 244 2.28 -9.81 6.44
N VAL A 245 2.19 -10.64 5.41
CA VAL A 245 3.23 -10.83 4.43
C VAL A 245 2.70 -10.51 3.04
N ALA A 246 3.35 -9.58 2.34
CA ALA A 246 3.12 -9.35 0.92
C ALA A 246 4.21 -10.05 0.10
N PHE A 247 3.86 -10.61 -1.05
CA PHE A 247 4.81 -11.32 -1.93
C PHE A 247 4.44 -11.12 -3.40
N GLY A 248 5.48 -11.02 -4.23
CA GLY A 248 5.34 -10.90 -5.67
C GLY A 248 5.09 -12.25 -6.35
N ALA A 249 4.78 -12.22 -7.65
CA ALA A 249 4.50 -13.42 -8.45
C ALA A 249 5.69 -14.41 -8.54
N SER A 250 6.90 -13.97 -8.19
CA SER A 250 8.07 -14.85 -8.10
C SER A 250 7.96 -15.92 -7.00
N MET A 251 7.04 -15.76 -6.05
CA MET A 251 6.81 -16.68 -4.93
C MET A 251 5.41 -17.31 -5.00
N GLY A 252 5.30 -18.55 -4.54
CA GLY A 252 4.02 -19.25 -4.41
C GLY A 252 3.44 -19.14 -3.00
N ILE A 253 2.11 -19.22 -2.87
CA ILE A 253 1.42 -19.22 -1.56
C ILE A 253 1.95 -20.34 -0.65
N THR A 254 2.20 -21.54 -1.20
CA THR A 254 2.72 -22.68 -0.44
C THR A 254 4.13 -22.41 0.11
N GLU A 255 4.97 -21.75 -0.69
CA GLU A 255 6.33 -21.38 -0.31
C GLU A 255 6.32 -20.33 0.82
N VAL A 256 5.51 -19.28 0.67
CA VAL A 256 5.30 -18.25 1.71
C VAL A 256 4.75 -18.89 2.99
N GLY A 257 3.76 -19.78 2.86
CA GLY A 257 3.18 -20.51 4.00
C GLY A 257 4.21 -21.33 4.77
N LYS A 258 5.12 -22.02 4.08
CA LYS A 258 6.22 -22.75 4.74
C LYS A 258 7.16 -21.84 5.52
N ILE A 259 7.56 -20.71 4.92
CA ILE A 259 8.44 -19.75 5.56
C ILE A 259 7.82 -19.25 6.87
N PHE A 260 6.54 -18.85 6.86
CA PHE A 260 5.89 -18.25 8.02
C PHE A 260 5.42 -19.28 9.06
N ASN A 261 5.06 -20.50 8.67
CA ASN A 261 4.78 -21.59 9.62
C ASN A 261 6.04 -22.03 10.40
N GLU A 262 7.22 -21.87 9.83
CA GLU A 262 8.48 -22.21 10.51
C GLU A 262 9.08 -21.01 11.26
N PHE A 263 8.71 -19.80 10.92
CA PHE A 263 9.15 -18.57 11.58
C PHE A 263 8.34 -18.26 12.85
N SER A 264 7.13 -18.78 13.00
CA SER A 264 6.14 -18.48 14.06
C SER A 264 6.51 -19.08 15.41
#